data_c835bc8d3ee1bb5a4e6e6ef6a429d28a
#
_entry.id   c835bc8d3ee1bb5a4e6e6ef6a429d28a
#
_cell.length_a   1.000
_cell.length_b   1.000
_cell.length_c   1.000
_cell.angle_alpha   90.00
_cell.angle_beta   90.00
_cell.angle_gamma   90.00
#
_symmetry.space_group_name_H-M   'P 1'
#
loop_
_entity.id
_entity.type
_entity.pdbx_description
1 polymer ?
#
loop_
_entity_poly.entity_id
_entity_poly.type
_entity_poly.pdbx_seq_one_letter_code
_entity_poly.pdbx_strand_id
1 'polypeptide(L)'
;RLKDVGLDSVTIQLEVWDPEVFAEMCPGKVKHMSYKAWLDSINDAVDIFGVGNVACKTIGGTSLVAESGHKTWQEARDTHIEHIREMCSIGAIPSLGCLRLPVGSLWGSDPSLREKLPPTEYYLDLFGPHHEAMTEHGLYDKLNKFMYCGFDCAQTVYCGDIGIFERAGDWGHWMADVVPDKANWLLQWLAEIESPVEVKA
;
A
#
# COMPACT_ATOMS: atom_id res chain seq x y z
N ARG A 1 12.98 19.29 -13.35
CA ARG A 1 14.12 18.51 -13.91
C ARG A 1 13.73 17.07 -14.25
N LEU A 2 13.12 16.29 -13.33
CA LEU A 2 12.75 14.89 -13.62
C LEU A 2 11.69 14.80 -14.72
N LYS A 3 10.67 15.65 -14.68
CA LYS A 3 9.65 15.73 -15.73
C LYS A 3 10.22 16.19 -17.06
N ASP A 4 11.19 17.12 -17.04
CA ASP A 4 11.84 17.65 -18.25
C ASP A 4 12.66 16.59 -19.01
N VAL A 5 13.11 15.54 -18.34
CA VAL A 5 13.80 14.39 -18.94
C VAL A 5 12.88 13.21 -19.26
N GLY A 6 11.56 13.43 -19.22
CA GLY A 6 10.56 12.46 -19.66
C GLY A 6 10.04 11.52 -18.59
N LEU A 7 10.20 11.84 -17.29
CA LEU A 7 9.57 11.05 -16.23
C LEU A 7 8.09 11.39 -16.14
N ASP A 8 7.23 10.39 -16.28
CA ASP A 8 5.76 10.57 -16.31
C ASP A 8 5.13 10.48 -14.92
N SER A 9 5.72 9.71 -14.01
CA SER A 9 5.16 9.46 -12.67
C SER A 9 6.27 9.21 -11.66
N VAL A 10 5.94 9.39 -10.37
CA VAL A 10 6.87 9.18 -9.25
C VAL A 10 6.16 8.47 -8.10
N THR A 11 6.94 7.73 -7.32
CA THR A 11 6.51 7.18 -6.03
C THR A 11 7.32 7.82 -4.92
N ILE A 12 6.64 8.39 -3.95
CA ILE A 12 7.24 8.95 -2.74
C ILE A 12 6.98 7.97 -1.60
N GLN A 13 8.04 7.44 -1.01
CA GLN A 13 7.94 6.48 0.07
C GLN A 13 7.93 7.21 1.41
N LEU A 14 6.74 7.60 1.88
CA LEU A 14 6.57 8.22 3.20
C LEU A 14 6.86 7.20 4.31
N GLU A 15 6.51 5.94 4.10
CA GLU A 15 6.63 4.78 5.01
C GLU A 15 5.59 4.76 6.11
N VAL A 16 5.40 5.86 6.84
CA VAL A 16 4.51 5.93 8.00
C VAL A 16 3.67 7.18 7.93
N TRP A 17 2.37 7.05 8.19
CA TRP A 17 1.44 8.18 8.13
C TRP A 17 1.44 9.04 9.40
N ASP A 18 1.52 8.43 10.58
CA ASP A 18 1.56 9.16 11.85
C ASP A 18 2.93 9.82 12.06
N PRO A 19 3.02 11.14 12.38
CA PRO A 19 4.29 11.84 12.52
C PRO A 19 5.13 11.38 13.72
N GLU A 20 4.52 10.94 14.82
CA GLU A 20 5.24 10.45 16.00
C GLU A 20 5.81 9.07 15.72
N VAL A 21 4.99 8.19 15.12
CA VAL A 21 5.43 6.87 14.66
C VAL A 21 6.49 7.00 13.56
N PHE A 22 6.35 7.97 12.65
CA PHE A 22 7.37 8.25 11.63
C PHE A 22 8.71 8.63 12.26
N ALA A 23 8.69 9.46 13.28
CA ALA A 23 9.93 9.87 13.97
C ALA A 23 10.62 8.70 14.65
N GLU A 24 9.86 7.77 15.24
CA GLU A 24 10.37 6.57 15.89
C GLU A 24 10.87 5.54 14.88
N MET A 25 10.04 5.21 13.88
CA MET A 25 10.29 4.09 12.95
C MET A 25 11.24 4.45 11.82
N CYS A 26 11.35 5.75 11.48
CA CYS A 26 12.15 6.25 10.37
C CYS A 26 13.21 7.28 10.78
N PRO A 27 14.04 7.02 11.80
CA PRO A 27 14.99 8.02 12.35
C PRO A 27 16.00 8.50 11.30
N GLY A 28 16.31 7.68 10.30
CA GLY A 28 17.16 8.06 9.17
C GLY A 28 16.53 9.14 8.29
N LYS A 29 15.23 9.02 8.02
CA LYS A 29 14.49 10.01 7.21
C LYS A 29 14.33 11.34 7.94
N VAL A 30 14.03 11.31 9.24
CA VAL A 30 13.85 12.50 10.08
C VAL A 30 15.11 13.37 10.12
N LYS A 31 16.30 12.77 10.07
CA LYS A 31 17.56 13.52 10.03
C LYS A 31 17.72 14.39 8.78
N HIS A 32 17.11 14.03 7.68
CA HIS A 32 17.27 14.69 6.40
C HIS A 32 16.11 15.61 6.07
N MET A 33 14.90 15.26 6.49
CA MET A 33 13.71 16.02 6.13
C MET A 33 12.62 15.85 7.19
N SER A 34 11.97 16.95 7.59
CA SER A 34 10.86 16.89 8.54
C SER A 34 9.65 16.15 7.92
N TYR A 35 8.79 15.59 8.78
CA TYR A 35 7.56 14.95 8.33
C TYR A 35 6.70 15.88 7.44
N LYS A 36 6.54 17.14 7.88
CA LYS A 36 5.84 18.15 7.07
C LYS A 36 6.47 18.33 5.69
N ALA A 37 7.78 18.38 5.60
CA ALA A 37 8.46 18.55 4.31
C ALA A 37 8.27 17.32 3.39
N TRP A 38 8.10 16.12 3.95
CA TRP A 38 7.69 14.94 3.17
C TRP A 38 6.28 15.12 2.58
N LEU A 39 5.31 15.58 3.37
CA LEU A 39 3.95 15.85 2.89
C LEU A 39 3.95 16.99 1.84
N ASP A 40 4.67 18.08 2.08
CA ASP A 40 4.82 19.17 1.12
C ASP A 40 5.39 18.64 -0.22
N SER A 41 6.37 17.73 -0.16
CA SER A 41 6.95 17.11 -1.36
C SER A 41 5.96 16.27 -2.16
N ILE A 42 4.99 15.64 -1.51
CA ILE A 42 3.92 14.89 -2.21
C ILE A 42 3.01 15.87 -2.95
N ASN A 43 2.59 16.96 -2.30
CA ASN A 43 1.79 18.01 -2.92
C ASN A 43 2.52 18.64 -4.11
N ASP A 44 3.78 19.07 -3.93
CA ASP A 44 4.62 19.61 -5.00
C ASP A 44 4.77 18.62 -6.18
N ALA A 45 4.89 17.33 -5.88
CA ALA A 45 4.96 16.32 -6.91
C ALA A 45 3.64 16.20 -7.68
N VAL A 46 2.48 16.27 -7.02
CA VAL A 46 1.18 16.27 -7.69
C VAL A 46 1.04 17.50 -8.60
N ASP A 47 1.48 18.68 -8.16
CA ASP A 47 1.48 19.90 -8.97
C ASP A 47 2.38 19.76 -10.22
N ILE A 48 3.51 19.08 -10.09
CA ILE A 48 4.48 18.90 -11.17
C ILE A 48 4.06 17.79 -12.14
N PHE A 49 3.71 16.62 -11.63
CA PHE A 49 3.43 15.42 -12.44
C PHE A 49 1.97 15.29 -12.84
N GLY A 50 1.07 15.94 -12.10
CA GLY A 50 -0.37 15.91 -12.29
C GLY A 50 -1.07 14.83 -11.46
N VAL A 51 -2.35 15.03 -11.25
CA VAL A 51 -3.25 14.14 -10.52
C VAL A 51 -3.17 12.70 -11.06
N GLY A 52 -3.02 11.74 -10.17
CA GLY A 52 -2.92 10.32 -10.48
C GLY A 52 -1.55 9.88 -11.05
N ASN A 53 -0.56 10.76 -11.08
CA ASN A 53 0.81 10.43 -11.50
C ASN A 53 1.83 10.42 -10.35
N VAL A 54 1.35 10.56 -9.13
CA VAL A 54 2.16 10.47 -7.90
C VAL A 54 1.58 9.39 -7.00
N ALA A 55 2.40 8.45 -6.57
CA ALA A 55 2.01 7.49 -5.53
C ALA A 55 2.68 7.86 -4.21
N CYS A 56 1.92 7.83 -3.12
CA CYS A 56 2.43 7.89 -1.76
C CYS A 56 2.43 6.49 -1.16
N LYS A 57 3.62 5.96 -0.84
CA LYS A 57 3.75 4.64 -0.26
C LYS A 57 3.94 4.71 1.24
N THR A 58 3.11 3.96 1.94
CA THR A 58 3.20 3.72 3.39
C THR A 58 3.24 2.22 3.70
N ILE A 59 3.59 1.88 4.92
CA ILE A 59 3.64 0.49 5.40
C ILE A 59 2.57 0.33 6.48
N GLY A 60 1.55 -0.46 6.16
CA GLY A 60 0.44 -0.74 7.06
C GLY A 60 0.88 -1.53 8.29
N GLY A 61 0.39 -1.09 9.46
CA GLY A 61 0.65 -1.76 10.73
C GLY A 61 1.93 -1.32 11.45
N THR A 62 2.69 -0.37 10.92
CA THR A 62 3.88 0.19 11.60
C THR A 62 3.54 0.78 12.96
N SER A 63 2.38 1.43 13.07
CA SER A 63 1.89 2.02 14.33
C SER A 63 1.55 1.00 15.42
N LEU A 64 1.42 -0.29 15.09
CA LEU A 64 1.18 -1.34 16.09
C LEU A 64 2.47 -1.82 16.76
N VAL A 65 3.60 -1.69 16.09
CA VAL A 65 4.91 -2.11 16.63
C VAL A 65 5.67 -0.96 17.27
N ALA A 66 5.34 0.29 16.92
CA ALA A 66 5.91 1.48 17.53
C ALA A 66 5.40 1.69 18.96
N GLU A 67 6.25 2.22 19.83
CA GLU A 67 5.86 2.57 21.22
C GLU A 67 4.88 3.75 21.24
N SER A 68 5.12 4.74 20.35
CA SER A 68 4.26 5.92 20.16
C SER A 68 2.96 5.63 19.42
N GLY A 69 2.79 4.41 18.91
CA GLY A 69 1.70 4.08 18.01
C GLY A 69 0.41 3.59 18.70
N HIS A 70 -0.46 3.02 17.91
CA HIS A 70 -1.79 2.57 18.34
C HIS A 70 -1.76 1.32 19.20
N LYS A 71 -2.75 1.17 20.07
CA LYS A 71 -2.85 0.00 20.96
C LYS A 71 -3.69 -1.11 20.36
N THR A 72 -4.55 -0.79 19.41
CA THR A 72 -5.40 -1.76 18.72
C THR A 72 -5.22 -1.64 17.20
N TRP A 73 -5.42 -2.76 16.51
CA TRP A 73 -5.34 -2.75 15.05
C TRP A 73 -6.50 -1.97 14.41
N GLN A 74 -7.64 -1.84 15.11
CA GLN A 74 -8.77 -1.03 14.65
C GLN A 74 -8.41 0.46 14.62
N GLU A 75 -7.77 0.99 15.66
CA GLU A 75 -7.28 2.37 15.68
C GLU A 75 -6.27 2.61 14.55
N ALA A 76 -5.31 1.69 14.38
CA ALA A 76 -4.33 1.77 13.30
C ALA A 76 -4.97 1.74 11.90
N ARG A 77 -6.01 0.91 11.72
CA ARG A 77 -6.80 0.87 10.48
C ARG A 77 -7.50 2.19 10.21
N ASP A 78 -8.19 2.74 11.21
CA ASP A 78 -8.97 3.95 11.05
C ASP A 78 -8.07 5.13 10.67
N THR A 79 -6.92 5.29 11.31
CA THR A 79 -5.89 6.26 10.92
C THR A 79 -5.38 6.02 9.50
N HIS A 80 -5.27 4.77 9.07
CA HIS A 80 -4.83 4.46 7.71
C HIS A 80 -5.90 4.80 6.66
N ILE A 81 -7.17 4.63 7.00
CA ILE A 81 -8.29 5.06 6.14
C ILE A 81 -8.29 6.60 5.97
N GLU A 82 -8.00 7.36 7.02
CA GLU A 82 -7.82 8.81 6.92
C GLU A 82 -6.70 9.18 5.96
N HIS A 83 -5.55 8.51 6.08
CA HIS A 83 -4.43 8.67 5.15
C HIS A 83 -4.83 8.41 3.70
N ILE A 84 -5.52 7.29 3.43
CA ILE A 84 -5.99 6.95 2.09
C ILE A 84 -6.85 8.08 1.51
N ARG A 85 -7.82 8.56 2.28
CA ARG A 85 -8.72 9.65 1.86
C ARG A 85 -7.98 10.95 1.60
N GLU A 86 -7.04 11.30 2.48
CA GLU A 86 -6.24 12.53 2.32
C GLU A 86 -5.36 12.47 1.07
N MET A 87 -4.68 11.35 0.82
CA MET A 87 -3.89 11.19 -0.41
C MET A 87 -4.75 11.27 -1.67
N CYS A 88 -5.90 10.63 -1.68
CA CYS A 88 -6.83 10.73 -2.81
C CYS A 88 -7.31 12.16 -3.02
N SER A 89 -7.61 12.90 -1.95
CA SER A 89 -8.11 14.28 -2.03
C SER A 89 -7.14 15.25 -2.68
N ILE A 90 -5.84 15.04 -2.51
CA ILE A 90 -4.80 15.84 -3.16
C ILE A 90 -4.41 15.30 -4.54
N GLY A 91 -5.00 14.21 -4.99
CA GLY A 91 -4.74 13.62 -6.30
C GLY A 91 -3.55 12.66 -6.34
N ALA A 92 -3.00 12.27 -5.18
CA ALA A 92 -1.98 11.24 -5.07
C ALA A 92 -2.64 9.86 -4.90
N ILE A 93 -1.98 8.82 -5.41
CA ILE A 93 -2.44 7.43 -5.27
C ILE A 93 -1.86 6.85 -3.98
N PRO A 94 -2.69 6.50 -2.99
CA PRO A 94 -2.23 5.81 -1.80
C PRO A 94 -1.75 4.40 -2.17
N SER A 95 -0.56 4.04 -1.73
CA SER A 95 0.01 2.71 -1.93
C SER A 95 0.44 2.15 -0.57
N LEU A 96 -0.05 0.98 -0.23
CA LEU A 96 0.18 0.37 1.07
C LEU A 96 1.02 -0.91 0.94
N GLY A 97 2.12 -0.98 1.69
CA GLY A 97 2.89 -2.19 1.89
C GLY A 97 2.51 -2.89 3.19
N CYS A 98 2.62 -4.21 3.24
CA CYS A 98 2.49 -4.93 4.50
C CYS A 98 3.77 -4.81 5.32
N LEU A 99 3.60 -4.61 6.64
CA LEU A 99 4.74 -4.61 7.55
C LEU A 99 5.44 -5.97 7.57
N ARG A 100 6.73 -5.93 7.33
CA ARG A 100 7.61 -7.08 7.47
C ARG A 100 8.73 -6.73 8.43
N LEU A 101 9.04 -7.67 9.29
CA LEU A 101 10.14 -7.56 10.25
C LEU A 101 11.25 -8.56 9.86
N PRO A 102 12.11 -8.23 8.86
CA PRO A 102 13.13 -9.14 8.39
C PRO A 102 14.16 -9.40 9.48
N VAL A 103 14.59 -10.65 9.59
CA VAL A 103 15.69 -11.04 10.49
C VAL A 103 16.93 -10.22 10.14
N GLY A 104 17.57 -9.65 11.16
CA GLY A 104 18.75 -8.80 11.00
C GLY A 104 18.46 -7.31 10.82
N SER A 105 17.19 -6.90 10.67
CA SER A 105 16.80 -5.49 10.83
C SER A 105 16.72 -5.12 12.31
N LEU A 106 16.79 -3.82 12.61
CA LEU A 106 16.65 -3.33 13.99
C LEU A 106 15.36 -3.86 14.66
N TRP A 107 14.24 -3.70 14.00
CA TRP A 107 12.92 -4.14 14.49
C TRP A 107 12.72 -5.66 14.39
N GLY A 108 13.27 -6.31 13.37
CA GLY A 108 13.17 -7.76 13.21
C GLY A 108 14.06 -8.56 14.17
N SER A 109 14.95 -7.89 14.91
CA SER A 109 15.80 -8.50 15.94
C SER A 109 15.08 -8.70 17.27
N ASP A 110 13.91 -8.04 17.45
CA ASP A 110 13.06 -8.22 18.63
C ASP A 110 11.90 -9.20 18.31
N PRO A 111 11.92 -10.43 18.83
CA PRO A 111 10.87 -11.40 18.57
C PRO A 111 9.49 -10.97 19.11
N SER A 112 9.43 -10.14 20.16
CA SER A 112 8.17 -9.68 20.77
C SER A 112 7.35 -8.81 19.83
N LEU A 113 7.98 -8.12 18.88
CA LEU A 113 7.29 -7.29 17.89
C LEU A 113 6.50 -8.10 16.86
N ARG A 114 6.83 -9.39 16.71
CA ARG A 114 6.06 -10.28 15.81
C ARG A 114 4.63 -10.51 16.28
N GLU A 115 4.41 -10.48 17.59
CA GLU A 115 3.08 -10.61 18.19
C GLU A 115 2.22 -9.37 18.00
N LYS A 116 2.86 -8.24 17.65
CA LYS A 116 2.21 -6.96 17.37
C LYS A 116 1.92 -6.74 15.87
N LEU A 117 2.28 -7.68 15.02
CA LEU A 117 1.97 -7.55 13.59
C LEU A 117 0.46 -7.47 13.38
N PRO A 118 0.01 -6.65 12.42
CA PRO A 118 -1.41 -6.53 12.13
C PRO A 118 -2.00 -7.88 11.69
N PRO A 119 -3.21 -8.22 12.11
CA PRO A 119 -3.91 -9.39 11.63
C PRO A 119 -4.33 -9.20 10.17
N THR A 120 -4.72 -10.27 9.51
CA THR A 120 -5.19 -10.22 8.11
C THR A 120 -6.38 -9.28 7.94
N GLU A 121 -7.29 -9.25 8.91
CA GLU A 121 -8.48 -8.41 8.95
C GLU A 121 -8.15 -6.92 8.84
N TYR A 122 -7.03 -6.46 9.41
CA TYR A 122 -6.56 -5.09 9.24
C TYR A 122 -6.41 -4.71 7.77
N TYR A 123 -5.79 -5.58 6.98
CA TYR A 123 -5.57 -5.32 5.56
C TYR A 123 -6.86 -5.46 4.76
N LEU A 124 -7.68 -6.45 5.08
CA LEU A 124 -8.96 -6.67 4.39
C LEU A 124 -9.93 -5.49 4.58
N ASP A 125 -9.97 -4.92 5.79
CA ASP A 125 -10.83 -3.78 6.10
C ASP A 125 -10.41 -2.47 5.39
N LEU A 126 -9.21 -2.41 4.82
CA LEU A 126 -8.75 -1.25 4.07
C LEU A 126 -9.21 -1.24 2.60
N PHE A 127 -9.64 -2.39 2.06
CA PHE A 127 -10.00 -2.50 0.64
C PHE A 127 -11.18 -1.62 0.23
N GLY A 128 -12.28 -1.75 0.94
CA GLY A 128 -13.49 -0.98 0.65
C GLY A 128 -13.23 0.53 0.67
N PRO A 129 -12.73 1.08 1.79
CA PRO A 129 -12.39 2.51 1.89
C PRO A 129 -11.38 2.99 0.87
N HIS A 130 -10.39 2.16 0.51
CA HIS A 130 -9.43 2.50 -0.54
C HIS A 130 -10.11 2.60 -1.90
N HIS A 131 -10.90 1.59 -2.26
CA HIS A 131 -11.64 1.57 -3.52
C HIS A 131 -12.61 2.76 -3.62
N GLU A 132 -13.36 3.04 -2.55
CA GLU A 132 -14.27 4.17 -2.46
C GLU A 132 -13.55 5.50 -2.69
N ALA A 133 -12.48 5.76 -1.95
CA ALA A 133 -11.71 7.00 -2.06
C ALA A 133 -11.08 7.17 -3.46
N MET A 134 -10.50 6.11 -4.01
CA MET A 134 -9.92 6.13 -5.36
C MET A 134 -10.98 6.41 -6.44
N THR A 135 -12.18 5.83 -6.29
CA THR A 135 -13.30 6.03 -7.22
C THR A 135 -13.86 7.44 -7.10
N GLU A 136 -14.10 7.92 -5.88
CA GLU A 136 -14.63 9.27 -5.61
C GLU A 136 -13.75 10.37 -6.24
N HIS A 137 -12.42 10.20 -6.18
CA HIS A 137 -11.46 11.16 -6.73
C HIS A 137 -11.04 10.86 -8.17
N GLY A 138 -11.64 9.87 -8.85
CA GLY A 138 -11.34 9.52 -10.23
C GLY A 138 -9.91 9.01 -10.45
N LEU A 139 -9.31 8.42 -9.42
CA LEU A 139 -7.92 7.92 -9.45
C LEU A 139 -7.82 6.44 -9.83
N TYR A 140 -8.93 5.71 -9.73
CA TYR A 140 -8.95 4.27 -9.92
C TYR A 140 -8.44 3.84 -11.29
N ASP A 141 -8.90 4.51 -12.35
CA ASP A 141 -8.46 4.20 -13.72
C ASP A 141 -6.99 4.54 -13.99
N LYS A 142 -6.40 5.38 -13.14
CA LYS A 142 -5.00 5.81 -13.27
C LYS A 142 -4.02 4.86 -12.58
N LEU A 143 -4.50 3.98 -11.72
CA LEU A 143 -3.68 2.97 -11.04
C LEU A 143 -2.94 2.06 -12.03
N ASN A 144 -3.46 1.86 -13.23
CA ASN A 144 -2.82 1.07 -14.30
C ASN A 144 -1.44 1.59 -14.70
N LYS A 145 -1.21 2.91 -14.67
CA LYS A 145 0.10 3.49 -15.01
C LYS A 145 1.18 3.07 -14.02
N PHE A 146 0.83 2.99 -12.74
CA PHE A 146 1.76 2.56 -11.70
C PHE A 146 1.94 1.05 -11.65
N MET A 147 1.01 0.29 -12.16
CA MET A 147 1.16 -1.16 -12.25
C MET A 147 2.23 -1.58 -13.27
N TYR A 148 2.53 -0.76 -14.28
CA TYR A 148 3.69 -1.00 -15.15
C TYR A 148 5.03 -0.78 -14.44
N CYS A 149 5.12 0.18 -13.52
CA CYS A 149 6.22 0.26 -12.55
C CYS A 149 6.17 -0.86 -11.51
N GLY A 150 5.02 -1.46 -11.33
CA GLY A 150 4.66 -2.32 -10.23
C GLY A 150 5.10 -3.76 -10.33
N PHE A 151 5.86 -4.15 -11.35
CA PHE A 151 6.52 -5.45 -11.29
C PHE A 151 7.54 -5.49 -10.13
N ASP A 152 8.16 -4.37 -9.82
CA ASP A 152 9.02 -4.25 -8.63
C ASP A 152 8.20 -3.99 -7.35
N CYS A 153 7.03 -3.38 -7.45
CA CYS A 153 6.08 -3.24 -6.36
C CYS A 153 5.30 -4.52 -6.06
N ALA A 154 5.31 -5.52 -6.94
CA ALA A 154 4.79 -6.86 -6.66
C ALA A 154 5.55 -7.55 -5.50
N GLN A 155 6.68 -7.02 -5.07
CA GLN A 155 7.34 -7.43 -3.83
C GLN A 155 6.69 -6.82 -2.57
N THR A 156 5.84 -5.85 -2.71
CA THR A 156 5.01 -5.37 -1.62
C THR A 156 3.64 -5.98 -1.78
N VAL A 157 3.36 -6.90 -0.91
CA VAL A 157 2.13 -7.69 -0.84
C VAL A 157 0.87 -6.86 -1.10
N TYR A 158 0.89 -5.59 -0.76
CA TYR A 158 -0.25 -4.70 -0.93
C TYR A 158 -0.50 -4.24 -2.36
N CYS A 159 0.52 -3.82 -3.10
CA CYS A 159 0.32 -3.46 -4.51
C CYS A 159 -0.05 -4.68 -5.36
N GLY A 160 0.47 -5.86 -4.97
CA GLY A 160 0.11 -7.12 -5.58
C GLY A 160 -1.24 -7.64 -5.10
N ASP A 161 -1.44 -7.72 -3.80
CA ASP A 161 -2.57 -8.46 -3.24
C ASP A 161 -3.83 -7.62 -3.12
N ILE A 162 -3.78 -6.40 -2.62
CA ILE A 162 -4.99 -5.56 -2.57
C ILE A 162 -5.35 -5.02 -3.95
N GLY A 163 -4.40 -4.53 -4.72
CA GLY A 163 -4.65 -4.13 -6.11
C GLY A 163 -5.23 -5.27 -6.96
N ILE A 164 -4.82 -6.52 -6.70
CA ILE A 164 -5.38 -7.70 -7.34
C ILE A 164 -6.81 -7.96 -6.87
N PHE A 165 -7.08 -7.91 -5.57
CA PHE A 165 -8.40 -8.21 -5.03
C PHE A 165 -9.41 -7.09 -5.30
N GLU A 166 -9.06 -5.83 -5.12
CA GLU A 166 -9.93 -4.70 -5.47
C GLU A 166 -10.37 -4.74 -6.93
N ARG A 167 -9.47 -5.20 -7.78
CA ARG A 167 -9.67 -5.28 -9.22
C ARG A 167 -9.96 -6.67 -9.70
N ALA A 168 -10.35 -7.61 -8.82
CA ALA A 168 -10.63 -8.97 -9.27
C ALA A 168 -11.64 -9.01 -10.43
N GLY A 169 -12.56 -8.01 -10.51
CA GLY A 169 -13.39 -7.78 -11.67
C GLY A 169 -12.61 -7.24 -12.88
N ASP A 170 -11.90 -6.13 -12.72
CA ASP A 170 -11.19 -5.44 -13.82
C ASP A 170 -9.88 -6.13 -14.20
N TRP A 171 -9.16 -6.66 -13.22
CA TRP A 171 -7.98 -7.49 -13.46
C TRP A 171 -8.34 -8.81 -14.16
N GLY A 172 -9.48 -9.37 -13.83
CA GLY A 172 -10.00 -10.51 -14.55
C GLY A 172 -10.17 -10.20 -16.04
N HIS A 173 -10.70 -9.03 -16.38
CA HIS A 173 -10.80 -8.56 -17.75
C HIS A 173 -9.44 -8.26 -18.38
N TRP A 174 -8.59 -7.49 -17.73
CA TRP A 174 -7.27 -7.16 -18.27
C TRP A 174 -6.35 -8.38 -18.37
N MET A 175 -6.31 -9.23 -17.36
CA MET A 175 -5.53 -10.48 -17.40
C MET A 175 -6.11 -11.46 -18.42
N ALA A 176 -7.43 -11.52 -18.60
CA ALA A 176 -8.04 -12.35 -19.63
C ALA A 176 -7.67 -11.89 -21.02
N ASP A 177 -7.55 -10.56 -21.26
CA ASP A 177 -7.20 -10.01 -22.56
C ASP A 177 -5.69 -10.11 -22.85
N VAL A 178 -4.83 -9.92 -21.84
CA VAL A 178 -3.37 -9.87 -22.02
C VAL A 178 -2.68 -11.21 -21.73
N VAL A 179 -3.19 -11.98 -20.77
CA VAL A 179 -2.61 -13.27 -20.35
C VAL A 179 -3.73 -14.25 -19.98
N PRO A 180 -4.54 -14.72 -20.94
CA PRO A 180 -5.73 -15.55 -20.69
C PRO A 180 -5.43 -16.80 -19.83
N ASP A 181 -4.29 -17.44 -20.10
CA ASP A 181 -3.90 -18.67 -19.41
C ASP A 181 -3.57 -18.45 -17.92
N LYS A 182 -3.03 -17.26 -17.57
CA LYS A 182 -2.74 -16.91 -16.17
C LYS A 182 -3.99 -16.54 -15.38
N ALA A 183 -4.95 -15.87 -16.00
CA ALA A 183 -6.25 -15.58 -15.37
C ALA A 183 -6.99 -16.88 -15.04
N ASN A 184 -7.01 -17.82 -15.97
CA ASN A 184 -7.62 -19.13 -15.75
C ASN A 184 -6.88 -19.93 -14.66
N TRP A 185 -5.56 -19.89 -14.63
CA TRP A 185 -4.77 -20.52 -13.59
C TRP A 185 -5.07 -19.92 -12.20
N LEU A 186 -5.14 -18.58 -12.08
CA LEU A 186 -5.43 -17.90 -10.81
C LEU A 186 -6.83 -18.28 -10.31
N LEU A 187 -7.84 -18.31 -11.20
CA LEU A 187 -9.20 -18.69 -10.84
C LEU A 187 -9.29 -20.16 -10.41
N GLN A 188 -8.55 -21.05 -11.06
CA GLN A 188 -8.45 -22.45 -10.66
C GLN A 188 -7.78 -22.62 -9.31
N TRP A 189 -6.67 -21.90 -9.08
CA TRP A 189 -5.95 -21.93 -7.81
C TRP A 189 -6.78 -21.37 -6.64
N LEU A 190 -7.56 -20.29 -6.86
CA LEU A 190 -8.50 -19.78 -5.86
C LEU A 190 -9.61 -20.79 -5.56
N ALA A 191 -10.15 -21.44 -6.57
CA ALA A 191 -11.17 -22.48 -6.39
C ALA A 191 -10.63 -23.71 -5.63
N GLU A 192 -9.35 -24.06 -5.82
CA GLU A 192 -8.69 -25.14 -5.08
C GLU A 192 -8.48 -24.79 -3.60
N ILE A 193 -8.15 -23.52 -3.27
CA ILE A 193 -8.00 -23.04 -1.89
C ILE A 193 -9.36 -23.02 -1.16
N GLU A 194 -10.42 -22.64 -1.86
CA GLU A 194 -11.77 -22.60 -1.30
C GLU A 194 -12.40 -23.99 -1.15
N SER A 195 -11.83 -25.01 -1.78
CA SER A 195 -12.31 -26.38 -1.64
C SER A 195 -11.91 -26.92 -0.26
N PRO A 196 -12.84 -27.40 0.57
CA PRO A 196 -12.50 -27.99 1.86
C PRO A 196 -11.58 -29.19 1.65
N VAL A 197 -10.38 -29.14 2.23
CA VAL A 197 -9.47 -30.28 2.27
C VAL A 197 -10.20 -31.43 2.98
N GLU A 198 -10.61 -32.45 2.26
CA GLU A 198 -11.06 -33.71 2.87
C GLU A 198 -9.88 -34.28 3.67
N VAL A 199 -9.90 -34.03 4.98
CA VAL A 199 -9.01 -34.73 5.90
C VAL A 199 -9.46 -36.19 5.90
N LYS A 200 -8.75 -36.99 5.10
CA LYS A 200 -8.91 -38.45 5.22
C LYS A 200 -8.45 -38.87 6.60
N ALA A 201 -9.40 -39.33 7.41
CA ALA A 201 -9.18 -39.92 8.72
C ALA A 201 -8.35 -41.22 8.62
#